data_b60e2e860d3569078f9a2a6d21a611b3
#
_entry.id   b60e2e860d3569078f9a2a6d21a611b3
#
_cell.length_a   1.000
_cell.length_b   1.000
_cell.length_c   1.000
_cell.angle_alpha   90.00
_cell.angle_beta   90.00
_cell.angle_gamma   90.00
#
_symmetry.space_group_name_H-M   'P 1'
#
loop_
_entity.id
_entity.type
_entity.pdbx_description
1 polymer ?
#
loop_
_entity_poly.entity_id
_entity_poly.type
_entity_poly.pdbx_seq_one_letter_code
_entity_poly.pdbx_strand_id
1 'polypeptide(L)'
;TFATITLQNYFRMYHKLSGMTGTAETEAGELWDIYKLDVVVIPTNRPISRKDMNDRVYKTKREKYKAVIEEIEQLVQAGRPVLVGTTSVEISEMLSKMLTMRKIEHKVLNAKLHQKEADIVATAGLSGTVTIATNMAGRGTDIKLSPEVKAAGGLAIIGTERHESRRVDRQLRGRAGRQGDPGSSVFFVSLEDDLMRLFSSDRIASVMDKLGFQEGEMIEHKMISNSIERAQKKVEENNFGIRKR
;
A
#
# COMPACT_ATOMS: atom_id res chain seq x y z
N THR A 1 -17.49 -8.41 -30.43
CA THR A 1 -17.76 -7.03 -29.98
C THR A 1 -18.03 -6.18 -31.17
N PHE A 2 -19.21 -5.56 -31.30
CA PHE A 2 -19.60 -4.72 -32.44
C PHE A 2 -19.12 -3.28 -32.29
N ALA A 3 -18.95 -2.80 -31.04
CA ALA A 3 -18.45 -1.47 -30.75
C ALA A 3 -17.83 -1.46 -29.33
N THR A 4 -16.89 -0.54 -29.13
CA THR A 4 -16.27 -0.29 -27.83
C THR A 4 -16.30 1.20 -27.53
N ILE A 5 -16.43 1.54 -26.26
CA ILE A 5 -16.32 2.90 -25.77
C ILE A 5 -15.32 2.91 -24.60
N THR A 6 -14.51 3.95 -24.51
CA THR A 6 -13.64 4.12 -23.34
C THR A 6 -14.47 4.43 -22.09
N LEU A 7 -13.99 4.01 -20.92
CA LEU A 7 -14.67 4.30 -19.65
C LEU A 7 -14.87 5.82 -19.44
N GLN A 8 -13.90 6.61 -19.85
CA GLN A 8 -13.96 8.07 -19.77
C GLN A 8 -15.10 8.65 -20.62
N ASN A 9 -15.22 8.22 -21.88
CA ASN A 9 -16.29 8.65 -22.76
C ASN A 9 -17.65 8.18 -22.26
N TYR A 10 -17.73 6.97 -21.72
CA TYR A 10 -18.96 6.43 -21.16
C TYR A 10 -19.46 7.31 -19.99
N PHE A 11 -18.62 7.64 -19.02
CA PHE A 11 -19.04 8.47 -17.90
C PHE A 11 -19.34 9.93 -18.30
N ARG A 12 -18.72 10.45 -19.34
CA ARG A 12 -19.03 11.80 -19.86
C ARG A 12 -20.43 11.91 -20.50
N MET A 13 -21.10 10.80 -20.75
CA MET A 13 -22.47 10.80 -21.25
C MET A 13 -23.52 11.17 -20.18
N TYR A 14 -23.16 11.12 -18.92
CA TYR A 14 -24.09 11.42 -17.83
C TYR A 14 -24.13 12.93 -17.55
N HIS A 15 -25.34 13.47 -17.41
CA HIS A 15 -25.55 14.89 -17.04
C HIS A 15 -25.21 15.15 -15.56
N LYS A 16 -25.37 14.16 -14.69
CA LYS A 16 -24.98 14.23 -13.28
C LYS A 16 -24.04 13.06 -12.99
N LEU A 17 -22.86 13.38 -12.58
CA LEU A 17 -21.83 12.41 -12.21
C LEU A 17 -21.23 12.80 -10.86
N SER A 18 -21.19 11.86 -9.93
CA SER A 18 -20.55 12.04 -8.63
C SER A 18 -20.02 10.70 -8.13
N GLY A 19 -19.10 10.75 -7.18
CA GLY A 19 -18.54 9.56 -6.57
C GLY A 19 -17.99 9.86 -5.18
N MET A 20 -17.73 8.82 -4.41
CA MET A 20 -17.11 8.92 -3.09
C MET A 20 -15.94 7.95 -2.99
N THR A 21 -14.82 8.44 -2.48
CA THR A 21 -13.65 7.61 -2.20
C THR A 21 -12.78 8.29 -1.13
N GLY A 22 -12.03 7.53 -0.38
CA GLY A 22 -11.06 8.06 0.59
C GLY A 22 -9.75 8.55 -0.03
N THR A 23 -9.58 8.51 -1.36
CA THR A 23 -8.28 8.74 -2.01
C THR A 23 -8.34 9.61 -3.28
N ALA A 24 -9.41 10.37 -3.50
CA ALA A 24 -9.56 11.20 -4.69
C ALA A 24 -8.65 12.45 -4.73
N GLU A 25 -8.18 12.92 -3.58
CA GLU A 25 -7.42 14.16 -3.47
C GLU A 25 -6.18 14.20 -4.39
N THR A 26 -5.46 13.09 -4.50
CA THR A 26 -4.28 12.98 -5.38
C THR A 26 -4.62 13.05 -6.87
N GLU A 27 -5.85 12.76 -7.23
CA GLU A 27 -6.36 12.69 -8.61
C GLU A 27 -7.27 13.89 -8.96
N ALA A 28 -7.32 14.91 -8.09
CA ALA A 28 -8.24 16.05 -8.28
C ALA A 28 -8.06 16.75 -9.63
N GLY A 29 -6.81 16.95 -10.08
CA GLY A 29 -6.51 17.53 -11.39
C GLY A 29 -7.03 16.69 -12.55
N GLU A 30 -6.84 15.36 -12.50
CA GLU A 30 -7.34 14.43 -13.53
C GLU A 30 -8.87 14.40 -13.57
N LEU A 31 -9.52 14.38 -12.41
CA LEU A 31 -10.99 14.39 -12.31
C LEU A 31 -11.58 15.67 -12.89
N TRP A 32 -10.94 16.81 -12.64
CA TRP A 32 -11.33 18.06 -13.24
C TRP A 32 -11.10 18.11 -14.75
N ASP A 33 -9.91 17.68 -15.21
CA ASP A 33 -9.56 17.73 -16.62
C ASP A 33 -10.49 16.88 -17.49
N ILE A 34 -10.81 15.66 -17.03
CA ILE A 34 -11.59 14.69 -17.79
C ILE A 34 -13.09 14.89 -17.63
N TYR A 35 -13.57 15.03 -16.38
CA TYR A 35 -15.00 14.97 -16.06
C TYR A 35 -15.58 16.31 -15.59
N LYS A 36 -14.75 17.33 -15.36
CA LYS A 36 -15.13 18.62 -14.73
C LYS A 36 -15.71 18.43 -13.33
N LEU A 37 -15.19 17.44 -12.60
CA LEU A 37 -15.59 17.15 -11.22
C LEU A 37 -14.62 17.80 -10.24
N ASP A 38 -15.15 18.57 -9.31
CA ASP A 38 -14.42 19.06 -8.14
C ASP A 38 -14.26 17.96 -7.10
N VAL A 39 -13.13 17.98 -6.40
CA VAL A 39 -12.88 17.10 -5.26
C VAL A 39 -13.04 17.88 -3.97
N VAL A 40 -14.07 17.52 -3.21
CA VAL A 40 -14.33 18.09 -1.88
C VAL A 40 -13.79 17.12 -0.83
N VAL A 41 -12.82 17.58 -0.04
CA VAL A 41 -12.24 16.80 1.06
C VAL A 41 -13.10 17.02 2.32
N ILE A 42 -13.79 15.96 2.74
CA ILE A 42 -14.59 15.98 3.97
C ILE A 42 -13.70 15.54 5.14
N PRO A 43 -13.57 16.34 6.20
CA PRO A 43 -12.79 15.98 7.38
C PRO A 43 -13.27 14.66 8.01
N THR A 44 -12.36 13.88 8.56
CA THR A 44 -12.71 12.67 9.27
C THR A 44 -13.50 12.98 10.56
N ASN A 45 -14.50 12.15 10.88
CA ASN A 45 -15.29 12.31 12.11
C ASN A 45 -14.45 12.19 13.38
N ARG A 46 -13.41 11.35 13.36
CA ARG A 46 -12.46 11.19 14.46
C ARG A 46 -11.04 11.45 13.95
N PRO A 47 -10.13 11.99 14.78
CA PRO A 47 -8.73 12.13 14.42
C PRO A 47 -8.11 10.80 14.02
N ILE A 48 -7.20 10.84 13.06
CA ILE A 48 -6.44 9.66 12.64
C ILE A 48 -5.39 9.35 13.70
N SER A 49 -5.52 8.18 14.34
CA SER A 49 -4.57 7.68 15.35
C SER A 49 -3.50 6.76 14.75
N ARG A 50 -3.62 6.40 13.47
CA ARG A 50 -2.63 5.59 12.78
C ARG A 50 -1.30 6.34 12.64
N LYS A 51 -0.20 5.64 12.91
CA LYS A 51 1.17 6.13 12.71
C LYS A 51 1.69 5.68 11.35
N ASP A 52 1.84 6.61 10.43
CA ASP A 52 2.45 6.35 9.12
C ASP A 52 3.96 6.60 9.24
N MET A 53 4.75 5.52 9.20
CA MET A 53 6.20 5.57 9.35
C MET A 53 6.87 5.91 8.01
N ASN A 54 8.12 6.38 8.07
CA ASN A 54 8.93 6.58 6.88
C ASN A 54 9.20 5.25 6.17
N ASP A 55 9.50 5.33 4.87
CA ASP A 55 9.90 4.16 4.10
C ASP A 55 11.22 3.61 4.62
N ARG A 56 11.32 2.29 4.70
CA ARG A 56 12.55 1.57 5.00
C ARG A 56 13.18 1.11 3.69
N VAL A 57 14.34 1.66 3.36
CA VAL A 57 14.99 1.44 2.07
C VAL A 57 16.20 0.54 2.22
N TYR A 58 16.26 -0.47 1.36
CA TYR A 58 17.32 -1.48 1.28
C TYR A 58 17.98 -1.45 -0.10
N LYS A 59 19.22 -1.93 -0.22
CA LYS A 59 19.91 -2.01 -1.51
C LYS A 59 19.28 -3.06 -2.42
N THR A 60 18.95 -4.23 -1.88
CA THR A 60 18.46 -5.38 -2.65
C THR A 60 17.06 -5.83 -2.24
N LYS A 61 16.35 -6.47 -3.16
CA LYS A 61 15.05 -7.12 -2.88
C LYS A 61 15.19 -8.21 -1.82
N ARG A 62 16.31 -8.94 -1.83
CA ARG A 62 16.59 -10.02 -0.86
C ARG A 62 16.62 -9.49 0.57
N GLU A 63 17.35 -8.41 0.82
CA GLU A 63 17.43 -7.75 2.13
C GLU A 63 16.07 -7.21 2.55
N LYS A 64 15.35 -6.57 1.64
CA LYS A 64 14.02 -6.05 1.87
C LYS A 64 13.06 -7.14 2.35
N TYR A 65 12.96 -8.25 1.62
CA TYR A 65 12.02 -9.33 1.99
C TYR A 65 12.42 -10.04 3.28
N LYS A 66 13.71 -10.18 3.55
CA LYS A 66 14.18 -10.67 4.86
C LYS A 66 13.69 -9.76 5.99
N ALA A 67 13.85 -8.45 5.84
CA ALA A 67 13.40 -7.47 6.83
C ALA A 67 11.87 -7.45 6.99
N VAL A 68 11.11 -7.64 5.90
CA VAL A 68 9.64 -7.78 5.96
C VAL A 68 9.24 -8.98 6.83
N ILE A 69 9.88 -10.12 6.67
CA ILE A 69 9.58 -11.32 7.47
C ILE A 69 9.92 -11.07 8.95
N GLU A 70 11.06 -10.46 9.25
CA GLU A 70 11.48 -10.13 10.62
C GLU A 70 10.49 -9.15 11.29
N GLU A 71 10.01 -8.15 10.56
CA GLU A 71 8.99 -7.21 11.07
C GLU A 71 7.66 -7.93 11.35
N ILE A 72 7.23 -8.83 10.46
CA ILE A 72 6.03 -9.65 10.67
C ILE A 72 6.17 -10.48 11.95
N GLU A 73 7.30 -11.16 12.16
CA GLU A 73 7.56 -11.93 13.39
C GLU A 73 7.42 -11.08 14.65
N GLN A 74 8.02 -9.90 14.66
CA GLN A 74 7.96 -8.98 15.81
C GLN A 74 6.53 -8.50 16.09
N LEU A 75 5.78 -8.16 15.06
CA LEU A 75 4.39 -7.70 15.20
C LEU A 75 3.46 -8.81 15.71
N VAL A 76 3.63 -10.02 15.19
CA VAL A 76 2.88 -11.21 15.67
C VAL A 76 3.17 -11.49 17.14
N GLN A 77 4.45 -11.45 17.56
CA GLN A 77 4.85 -11.61 18.95
C GLN A 77 4.27 -10.52 19.86
N ALA A 78 4.11 -9.31 19.34
CA ALA A 78 3.46 -8.21 20.05
C ALA A 78 1.92 -8.33 20.12
N GLY A 79 1.32 -9.39 19.56
CA GLY A 79 -0.12 -9.61 19.55
C GLY A 79 -0.87 -8.75 18.53
N ARG A 80 -0.18 -8.18 17.54
CA ARG A 80 -0.80 -7.33 16.52
C ARG A 80 -1.14 -8.13 15.27
N PRO A 81 -2.31 -7.91 14.67
CA PRO A 81 -2.60 -8.40 13.32
C PRO A 81 -1.77 -7.61 12.29
N VAL A 82 -1.35 -8.30 11.23
CA VAL A 82 -0.53 -7.74 10.16
C VAL A 82 -1.21 -7.95 8.82
N LEU A 83 -1.38 -6.87 8.06
CA LEU A 83 -1.81 -6.91 6.67
C LEU A 83 -0.62 -6.53 5.78
N VAL A 84 -0.18 -7.50 4.97
CA VAL A 84 0.93 -7.33 4.04
C VAL A 84 0.39 -7.06 2.65
N GLY A 85 0.60 -5.85 2.14
CA GLY A 85 0.23 -5.47 0.79
C GLY A 85 1.31 -5.82 -0.23
N THR A 86 0.93 -6.52 -1.29
CA THR A 86 1.81 -6.90 -2.39
C THR A 86 1.31 -6.33 -3.71
N THR A 87 2.22 -6.13 -4.66
CA THR A 87 1.91 -5.59 -5.99
C THR A 87 1.49 -6.64 -7.00
N SER A 88 1.85 -7.90 -6.76
CA SER A 88 1.53 -9.01 -7.65
C SER A 88 1.24 -10.32 -6.91
N VAL A 89 0.65 -11.26 -7.63
CA VAL A 89 0.37 -12.62 -7.14
C VAL A 89 1.67 -13.37 -6.86
N GLU A 90 2.68 -13.20 -7.71
CA GLU A 90 3.98 -13.86 -7.60
C GLU A 90 4.69 -13.45 -6.30
N ILE A 91 4.66 -12.16 -5.95
CA ILE A 91 5.21 -11.66 -4.68
C ILE A 91 4.45 -12.23 -3.49
N SER A 92 3.11 -12.32 -3.59
CA SER A 92 2.29 -12.92 -2.54
C SER A 92 2.65 -14.39 -2.31
N GLU A 93 2.83 -15.16 -3.38
CA GLU A 93 3.20 -16.58 -3.31
C GLU A 93 4.63 -16.77 -2.78
N MET A 94 5.56 -15.92 -3.19
CA MET A 94 6.94 -15.94 -2.68
C MET A 94 6.98 -15.67 -1.17
N LEU A 95 6.31 -14.61 -0.71
CA LEU A 95 6.23 -14.28 0.72
C LEU A 95 5.55 -15.38 1.52
N SER A 96 4.49 -15.96 0.97
CA SER A 96 3.80 -17.10 1.60
C SER A 96 4.75 -18.28 1.82
N LYS A 97 5.58 -18.62 0.84
CA LYS A 97 6.61 -19.66 0.99
C LYS A 97 7.64 -19.31 2.07
N MET A 98 8.09 -18.05 2.10
CA MET A 98 9.06 -17.60 3.11
C MET A 98 8.47 -17.67 4.55
N LEU A 99 7.20 -17.26 4.73
CA LEU A 99 6.51 -17.36 6.02
C LEU A 99 6.32 -18.83 6.44
N THR A 100 5.96 -19.69 5.50
CA THR A 100 5.84 -21.15 5.76
C THR A 100 7.16 -21.75 6.23
N MET A 101 8.29 -21.39 5.60
CA MET A 101 9.62 -21.86 6.04
C MET A 101 9.96 -21.37 7.46
N ARG A 102 9.47 -20.22 7.87
CA ARG A 102 9.62 -19.68 9.24
C ARG A 102 8.55 -20.17 10.21
N LYS A 103 7.64 -21.06 9.77
CA LYS A 103 6.52 -21.59 10.55
C LYS A 103 5.58 -20.50 11.08
N ILE A 104 5.41 -19.42 10.32
CA ILE A 104 4.46 -18.35 10.63
C ILE A 104 3.16 -18.66 9.89
N GLU A 105 2.09 -18.88 10.65
CA GLU A 105 0.75 -19.06 10.09
C GLU A 105 0.29 -17.78 9.41
N HIS A 106 -0.29 -17.91 8.22
CA HIS A 106 -0.76 -16.78 7.43
C HIS A 106 -1.85 -17.21 6.46
N LYS A 107 -2.59 -16.22 5.96
CA LYS A 107 -3.58 -16.38 4.90
C LYS A 107 -3.21 -15.51 3.71
N VAL A 108 -3.50 -16.00 2.51
CA VAL A 108 -3.26 -15.27 1.27
C VAL A 108 -4.59 -14.90 0.62
N LEU A 109 -4.77 -13.62 0.39
CA LEU A 109 -5.92 -13.02 -0.25
C LEU A 109 -5.50 -12.49 -1.62
N ASN A 110 -5.85 -13.20 -2.68
CA ASN A 110 -5.56 -12.80 -4.05
C ASN A 110 -6.77 -13.06 -4.96
N ALA A 111 -6.71 -12.53 -6.18
CA ALA A 111 -7.79 -12.61 -7.16
C ALA A 111 -8.24 -14.04 -7.55
N LYS A 112 -7.48 -15.07 -7.19
CA LYS A 112 -7.81 -16.48 -7.47
C LYS A 112 -8.77 -17.10 -6.43
N LEU A 113 -8.99 -16.45 -5.27
CA LEU A 113 -9.67 -17.03 -4.10
C LEU A 113 -10.91 -16.24 -3.66
N HIS A 114 -11.65 -15.65 -4.57
CA HIS A 114 -12.81 -14.78 -4.28
C HIS A 114 -13.85 -15.36 -3.33
N GLN A 115 -14.12 -16.66 -3.36
CA GLN A 115 -15.15 -17.27 -2.50
C GLN A 115 -14.79 -17.31 -1.01
N LYS A 116 -13.50 -17.24 -0.67
CA LYS A 116 -13.02 -17.25 0.72
C LYS A 116 -12.61 -15.85 1.22
N GLU A 117 -12.77 -14.84 0.38
CA GLU A 117 -12.32 -13.48 0.67
C GLU A 117 -12.94 -12.91 1.95
N ALA A 118 -14.25 -13.04 2.09
CA ALA A 118 -14.99 -12.54 3.25
C ALA A 118 -14.54 -13.20 4.57
N ASP A 119 -14.30 -14.52 4.55
CA ASP A 119 -13.87 -15.28 5.72
C ASP A 119 -12.44 -14.88 6.13
N ILE A 120 -11.55 -14.68 5.15
CA ILE A 120 -10.18 -14.24 5.40
C ILE A 120 -10.18 -12.85 6.02
N VAL A 121 -10.95 -11.92 5.45
CA VAL A 121 -11.04 -10.54 5.97
C VAL A 121 -11.67 -10.49 7.34
N ALA A 122 -12.69 -11.32 7.61
CA ALA A 122 -13.34 -11.40 8.92
C ALA A 122 -12.34 -11.76 10.05
N THR A 123 -11.32 -12.54 9.75
CA THR A 123 -10.28 -12.96 10.71
C THR A 123 -9.02 -12.12 10.68
N ALA A 124 -8.86 -11.23 9.71
CA ALA A 124 -7.65 -10.43 9.52
C ALA A 124 -7.33 -9.45 10.67
N GLY A 125 -8.31 -9.13 11.49
CA GLY A 125 -8.17 -8.27 12.68
C GLY A 125 -7.91 -9.00 13.99
N LEU A 126 -7.81 -10.33 13.98
CA LEU A 126 -7.53 -11.11 15.19
C LEU A 126 -6.04 -11.00 15.57
N SER A 127 -5.78 -11.10 16.87
CA SER A 127 -4.42 -11.02 17.44
C SER A 127 -3.47 -12.00 16.76
N GLY A 128 -2.31 -11.50 16.31
CA GLY A 128 -1.26 -12.32 15.70
C GLY A 128 -1.57 -12.89 14.32
N THR A 129 -2.68 -12.51 13.70
CA THR A 129 -3.04 -12.99 12.36
C THR A 129 -2.24 -12.27 11.28
N VAL A 130 -1.66 -13.01 10.35
CA VAL A 130 -0.96 -12.48 9.19
C VAL A 130 -1.79 -12.72 7.93
N THR A 131 -2.09 -11.65 7.20
CA THR A 131 -2.81 -11.71 5.93
C THR A 131 -1.98 -11.06 4.83
N ILE A 132 -1.67 -11.79 3.77
CA ILE A 132 -1.03 -11.25 2.56
C ILE A 132 -2.15 -10.93 1.57
N ALA A 133 -2.19 -9.70 1.09
CA ALA A 133 -3.22 -9.26 0.15
C ALA A 133 -2.60 -8.54 -1.05
N THR A 134 -3.03 -8.87 -2.26
CA THR A 134 -2.78 -8.02 -3.43
C THR A 134 -3.64 -6.76 -3.35
N ASN A 135 -3.24 -5.69 -4.02
CA ASN A 135 -3.79 -4.34 -3.88
C ASN A 135 -5.32 -4.22 -3.88
N MET A 136 -6.00 -5.03 -4.67
CA MET A 136 -7.45 -4.93 -4.86
C MET A 136 -8.25 -5.93 -4.01
N ALA A 137 -7.58 -6.89 -3.37
CA ALA A 137 -8.24 -7.92 -2.60
C ALA A 137 -8.81 -7.37 -1.28
N GLY A 138 -10.00 -7.81 -0.89
CA GLY A 138 -10.69 -7.39 0.33
C GLY A 138 -11.19 -5.94 0.31
N ARG A 139 -11.27 -5.29 -0.85
CA ARG A 139 -11.77 -3.92 -0.96
C ARG A 139 -13.25 -3.83 -0.56
N GLY A 140 -13.59 -2.78 0.20
CA GLY A 140 -14.97 -2.55 0.66
C GLY A 140 -15.35 -3.27 1.95
N THR A 141 -14.50 -4.17 2.46
CA THR A 141 -14.73 -4.87 3.73
C THR A 141 -13.92 -4.24 4.86
N ASP A 142 -14.55 -4.04 6.01
CA ASP A 142 -13.92 -3.47 7.19
C ASP A 142 -13.26 -4.55 8.06
N ILE A 143 -12.02 -4.29 8.49
CA ILE A 143 -11.28 -5.17 9.39
C ILE A 143 -11.57 -4.73 10.81
N LYS A 144 -12.39 -5.50 11.52
CA LYS A 144 -12.77 -5.22 12.91
C LYS A 144 -11.69 -5.64 13.88
N LEU A 145 -11.40 -4.77 14.85
CA LEU A 145 -10.39 -4.99 15.88
C LEU A 145 -11.04 -5.16 17.25
N SER A 146 -10.57 -6.15 18.03
CA SER A 146 -10.93 -6.31 19.43
C SER A 146 -10.28 -5.23 20.30
N PRO A 147 -10.80 -4.94 21.52
CA PRO A 147 -10.15 -4.02 22.46
C PRO A 147 -8.71 -4.40 22.78
N GLU A 148 -8.41 -5.69 22.91
CA GLU A 148 -7.07 -6.22 23.16
C GLU A 148 -6.10 -5.88 22.01
N VAL A 149 -6.52 -6.07 20.76
CA VAL A 149 -5.73 -5.70 19.58
C VAL A 149 -5.50 -4.19 19.50
N LYS A 150 -6.52 -3.39 19.83
CA LYS A 150 -6.37 -1.93 19.90
C LYS A 150 -5.37 -1.50 20.96
N ALA A 151 -5.39 -2.15 22.14
CA ALA A 151 -4.42 -1.92 23.20
C ALA A 151 -2.98 -2.30 22.80
N ALA A 152 -2.82 -3.34 21.98
CA ALA A 152 -1.52 -3.77 21.42
C ALA A 152 -0.98 -2.84 20.32
N GLY A 153 -1.75 -1.87 19.85
CA GLY A 153 -1.36 -0.92 18.79
C GLY A 153 -2.14 -1.03 17.49
N GLY A 154 -3.15 -1.89 17.43
CA GLY A 154 -4.05 -2.05 16.30
C GLY A 154 -3.43 -2.78 15.11
N LEU A 155 -4.08 -2.67 13.96
CA LEU A 155 -3.66 -3.30 12.71
C LEU A 155 -2.37 -2.66 12.18
N ALA A 156 -1.38 -3.50 11.89
CA ALA A 156 -0.14 -3.10 11.23
C ALA A 156 -0.22 -3.35 9.73
N ILE A 157 0.03 -2.31 8.95
CA ILE A 157 0.13 -2.39 7.49
C ILE A 157 1.60 -2.44 7.09
N ILE A 158 1.96 -3.44 6.29
CA ILE A 158 3.27 -3.54 5.65
C ILE A 158 3.06 -3.49 4.13
N GLY A 159 3.58 -2.46 3.47
CA GLY A 159 3.69 -2.41 2.02
C GLY A 159 5.04 -3.00 1.59
N THR A 160 5.03 -3.94 0.67
CA THR A 160 6.27 -4.59 0.18
C THR A 160 6.93 -3.84 -0.96
N GLU A 161 6.24 -2.87 -1.52
CA GLU A 161 6.70 -1.93 -2.54
C GLU A 161 5.84 -0.68 -2.51
N ARG A 162 6.36 0.44 -2.99
CA ARG A 162 5.56 1.60 -3.36
C ARG A 162 4.94 1.37 -4.73
N HIS A 163 3.67 1.72 -4.87
CA HIS A 163 2.97 1.62 -6.14
C HIS A 163 3.31 2.80 -7.06
N GLU A 164 2.99 2.66 -8.33
CA GLU A 164 3.10 3.76 -9.31
C GLU A 164 2.16 4.93 -9.01
N SER A 165 1.14 4.71 -8.21
CA SER A 165 0.16 5.72 -7.79
C SER A 165 0.11 5.85 -6.27
N ARG A 166 0.27 7.08 -5.78
CA ARG A 166 0.09 7.44 -4.36
C ARG A 166 -1.29 7.07 -3.85
N ARG A 167 -2.29 7.11 -4.72
CA ARG A 167 -3.66 6.72 -4.41
C ARG A 167 -3.74 5.27 -3.93
N VAL A 168 -3.03 4.36 -4.58
CA VAL A 168 -3.02 2.93 -4.21
C VAL A 168 -2.32 2.72 -2.87
N ASP A 169 -1.21 3.41 -2.62
CA ASP A 169 -0.53 3.39 -1.31
C ASP A 169 -1.46 3.90 -0.19
N ARG A 170 -2.19 5.00 -0.44
CA ARG A 170 -3.19 5.53 0.51
C ARG A 170 -4.33 4.54 0.76
N GLN A 171 -4.79 3.81 -0.25
CA GLN A 171 -5.81 2.77 -0.10
C GLN A 171 -5.32 1.63 0.80
N LEU A 172 -4.07 1.22 0.66
CA LEU A 172 -3.47 0.21 1.53
C LEU A 172 -3.37 0.71 2.98
N ARG A 173 -2.79 1.90 3.19
CA ARG A 173 -2.72 2.54 4.53
C ARG A 173 -4.09 2.70 5.17
N GLY A 174 -5.09 3.07 4.39
CA GLY A 174 -6.47 3.28 4.84
C GLY A 174 -7.21 2.04 5.32
N ARG A 175 -6.59 0.86 5.25
CA ARG A 175 -7.12 -0.36 5.88
C ARG A 175 -6.96 -0.33 7.39
N ALA A 176 -6.00 0.39 7.93
CA ALA A 176 -5.79 0.61 9.36
C ALA A 176 -6.20 2.02 9.79
N GLY A 177 -6.42 2.20 11.08
CA GLY A 177 -6.73 3.50 11.67
C GLY A 177 -8.15 4.00 11.39
N ARG A 178 -9.08 3.11 11.05
CA ARG A 178 -10.47 3.47 10.80
C ARG A 178 -11.19 3.84 12.09
N GLN A 179 -12.11 4.79 12.01
CA GLN A 179 -12.92 5.25 13.15
C GLN A 179 -12.09 5.69 14.38
N GLY A 180 -10.89 6.20 14.16
CA GLY A 180 -9.97 6.60 15.23
C GLY A 180 -9.25 5.45 15.93
N ASP A 181 -9.31 4.23 15.41
CA ASP A 181 -8.57 3.10 15.94
C ASP A 181 -7.05 3.31 15.78
N PRO A 182 -6.24 2.81 16.73
CA PRO A 182 -4.79 2.78 16.58
C PRO A 182 -4.41 1.87 15.41
N GLY A 183 -3.24 2.10 14.86
CA GLY A 183 -2.68 1.33 13.77
C GLY A 183 -1.33 1.88 13.34
N SER A 184 -0.69 1.20 12.42
CA SER A 184 0.56 1.68 11.84
C SER A 184 0.69 1.27 10.37
N SER A 185 1.48 2.01 9.62
CA SER A 185 1.85 1.62 8.26
C SER A 185 3.34 1.88 8.01
N VAL A 186 3.98 0.99 7.28
CA VAL A 186 5.35 1.14 6.81
C VAL A 186 5.49 0.51 5.44
N PHE A 187 6.26 1.15 4.56
CA PHE A 187 6.64 0.57 3.26
C PHE A 187 8.10 0.16 3.28
N PHE A 188 8.35 -1.07 2.82
CA PHE A 188 9.67 -1.61 2.59
C PHE A 188 10.00 -1.46 1.12
N VAL A 189 11.09 -0.79 0.81
CA VAL A 189 11.48 -0.42 -0.55
C VAL A 189 12.90 -0.90 -0.80
N SER A 190 13.21 -1.36 -2.01
CA SER A 190 14.58 -1.63 -2.44
C SER A 190 14.94 -0.81 -3.68
N LEU A 191 16.25 -0.56 -3.89
CA LEU A 191 16.72 0.10 -5.10
C LEU A 191 16.46 -0.73 -6.37
N GLU A 192 16.18 -2.03 -6.20
CA GLU A 192 15.83 -2.95 -7.29
C GLU A 192 14.33 -2.97 -7.60
N ASP A 193 13.49 -2.27 -6.85
CA ASP A 193 12.05 -2.17 -7.12
C ASP A 193 11.80 -1.36 -8.41
N ASP A 194 10.77 -1.73 -9.15
CA ASP A 194 10.50 -1.16 -10.48
C ASP A 194 10.34 0.36 -10.45
N LEU A 195 9.61 0.90 -9.48
CA LEU A 195 9.46 2.34 -9.31
C LEU A 195 10.82 3.03 -9.10
N MET A 196 11.70 2.43 -8.29
CA MET A 196 13.01 2.95 -7.97
C MET A 196 13.95 2.91 -9.17
N ARG A 197 13.90 1.85 -9.96
CA ARG A 197 14.70 1.69 -11.20
C ARG A 197 14.33 2.70 -12.27
N LEU A 198 13.02 3.01 -12.40
CA LEU A 198 12.53 3.89 -13.45
C LEU A 198 12.81 5.38 -13.18
N PHE A 199 12.78 5.83 -11.91
CA PHE A 199 12.72 7.28 -11.64
C PHE A 199 13.63 7.81 -10.53
N SER A 200 14.30 6.98 -9.76
CA SER A 200 14.97 7.44 -8.54
C SER A 200 16.30 6.79 -8.23
N SER A 201 16.67 5.66 -8.86
CA SER A 201 17.78 4.83 -8.43
C SER A 201 19.11 5.59 -8.32
N ASP A 202 19.46 6.40 -9.32
CA ASP A 202 20.78 7.04 -9.38
C ASP A 202 20.96 8.13 -8.31
N ARG A 203 19.91 8.92 -8.06
CA ARG A 203 19.96 9.97 -7.03
C ARG A 203 19.93 9.39 -5.63
N ILE A 204 19.10 8.40 -5.38
CA ILE A 204 18.99 7.76 -4.07
C ILE A 204 20.23 6.91 -3.82
N ALA A 205 20.71 6.15 -4.81
CA ALA A 205 21.98 5.42 -4.73
C ALA A 205 23.14 6.37 -4.42
N SER A 206 23.24 7.50 -5.11
CA SER A 206 24.27 8.52 -4.85
C SER A 206 24.19 9.11 -3.45
N VAL A 207 22.99 9.32 -2.91
CA VAL A 207 22.81 9.77 -1.52
C VAL A 207 23.20 8.66 -0.55
N MET A 208 22.84 7.42 -0.82
CA MET A 208 23.21 6.26 -0.01
C MET A 208 24.74 6.06 0.01
N ASP A 209 25.40 6.16 -1.14
CA ASP A 209 26.85 6.04 -1.25
C ASP A 209 27.59 7.18 -0.51
N LYS A 210 27.08 8.42 -0.61
CA LYS A 210 27.63 9.57 0.15
C LYS A 210 27.48 9.44 1.66
N LEU A 211 26.45 8.73 2.12
CA LEU A 211 26.22 8.43 3.53
C LEU A 211 27.02 7.21 4.02
N GLY A 212 27.86 6.60 3.16
CA GLY A 212 28.69 5.45 3.49
C GLY A 212 27.88 4.15 3.71
N PHE A 213 26.78 4.01 3.03
CA PHE A 213 25.82 2.91 3.22
C PHE A 213 26.39 1.59 2.72
N GLN A 214 26.45 0.59 3.60
CA GLN A 214 26.93 -0.76 3.26
C GLN A 214 25.76 -1.71 2.92
N GLU A 215 26.07 -2.81 2.26
CA GLU A 215 25.11 -3.89 2.03
C GLU A 215 24.65 -4.46 3.38
N GLY A 216 23.36 -4.68 3.52
CA GLY A 216 22.75 -5.13 4.78
C GLY A 216 22.19 -4.02 5.68
N GLU A 217 22.50 -2.76 5.41
CA GLU A 217 21.99 -1.64 6.17
C GLU A 217 20.64 -1.14 5.61
N MET A 218 19.81 -0.60 6.49
CA MET A 218 18.51 0.00 6.17
C MET A 218 18.57 1.51 6.34
N ILE A 219 17.99 2.26 5.39
CA ILE A 219 17.76 3.70 5.58
C ILE A 219 16.28 3.97 5.86
N GLU A 220 16.06 4.69 6.95
CA GLU A 220 14.76 5.27 7.28
C GLU A 220 14.91 6.77 7.46
N HIS A 221 14.62 7.56 6.42
CA HIS A 221 14.76 9.00 6.48
C HIS A 221 13.66 9.70 5.66
N LYS A 222 13.07 10.75 6.24
CA LYS A 222 11.97 11.52 5.63
C LYS A 222 12.32 12.09 4.24
N MET A 223 13.57 12.50 4.04
CA MET A 223 14.03 13.02 2.73
C MET A 223 13.93 11.97 1.63
N ILE A 224 14.20 10.71 1.96
CA ILE A 224 14.11 9.60 0.99
C ILE A 224 12.65 9.29 0.69
N SER A 225 11.80 9.19 1.70
CA SER A 225 10.35 9.04 1.50
C SER A 225 9.78 10.16 0.61
N ASN A 226 10.15 11.40 0.86
CA ASN A 226 9.76 12.52 0.02
C ASN A 226 10.28 12.42 -1.43
N SER A 227 11.47 11.87 -1.63
CA SER A 227 12.04 11.65 -2.97
C SER A 227 11.28 10.55 -3.73
N ILE A 228 10.87 9.50 -3.03
CA ILE A 228 10.03 8.43 -3.59
C ILE A 228 8.66 9.00 -3.98
N GLU A 229 8.03 9.80 -3.15
CA GLU A 229 6.75 10.44 -3.48
C GLU A 229 6.83 11.38 -4.69
N ARG A 230 7.94 12.11 -4.85
CA ARG A 230 8.19 12.91 -6.06
C ARG A 230 8.35 12.04 -7.30
N ALA A 231 8.99 10.88 -7.18
CA ALA A 231 9.09 9.91 -8.27
C ALA A 231 7.70 9.38 -8.66
N GLN A 232 6.88 8.99 -7.69
CA GLN A 232 5.50 8.56 -7.92
C GLN A 232 4.69 9.64 -8.66
N LYS A 233 4.80 10.91 -8.23
CA LYS A 233 4.11 12.01 -8.90
C LYS A 233 4.49 12.14 -10.37
N LYS A 234 5.77 11.98 -10.73
CA LYS A 234 6.20 11.98 -12.13
C LYS A 234 5.62 10.81 -12.93
N VAL A 235 5.52 9.63 -12.32
CA VAL A 235 4.89 8.47 -12.96
C VAL A 235 3.40 8.73 -13.18
N GLU A 236 2.71 9.27 -12.18
CA GLU A 236 1.30 9.64 -12.29
C GLU A 236 1.06 10.64 -13.42
N GLU A 237 1.88 11.68 -13.51
CA GLU A 237 1.82 12.70 -14.57
C GLU A 237 2.06 12.09 -15.97
N ASN A 238 3.04 11.20 -16.10
CA ASN A 238 3.34 10.50 -17.34
C ASN A 238 2.19 9.58 -17.75
N ASN A 239 1.69 8.77 -16.83
CA ASN A 239 0.57 7.86 -17.08
C ASN A 239 -0.72 8.63 -17.44
N PHE A 240 -0.95 9.79 -16.80
CA PHE A 240 -2.04 10.67 -17.18
C PHE A 240 -1.88 11.20 -18.61
N GLY A 241 -0.68 11.64 -18.99
CA GLY A 241 -0.39 12.07 -20.36
C GLY A 241 -0.65 10.98 -21.42
N ILE A 242 -0.34 9.72 -21.09
CA ILE A 242 -0.64 8.57 -21.98
C ILE A 242 -2.16 8.34 -22.10
N ARG A 243 -2.89 8.41 -20.98
CA ARG A 243 -4.36 8.22 -20.99
C ARG A 243 -5.12 9.34 -21.69
N LYS A 244 -4.53 10.54 -21.79
CA LYS A 244 -5.15 11.70 -22.44
C LYS A 244 -5.02 11.68 -23.96
N ARG A 245 -4.11 10.89 -24.52
CA ARG A 245 -3.93 10.69 -25.98
C ARG A 245 -4.92 9.65 -26.50
#